data_a4e247b492f47e919149d11e1825260a
#
_entry.id   a4e247b492f47e919149d11e1825260a
#
_cell.length_a   1.000
_cell.length_b   1.000
_cell.length_c   1.000
_cell.angle_alpha   90.00
_cell.angle_beta   90.00
_cell.angle_gamma   90.00
#
_symmetry.space_group_name_H-M   'P 1'
#
loop_
_entity.id
_entity.type
_entity.pdbx_description
1 polymer ?
#
loop_
_entity_poly.entity_id
_entity_poly.type
_entity_poly.pdbx_seq_one_letter_code
_entity_poly.pdbx_strand_id
1 'polypeptide(L)'
;MKRYVTLTAAALLALALDAAALTNLAVRPWLLLATALAACAALNVQSAILTALLGGLMLDAMCNSYLGLTAACYLLSVSVLWLLIQKNHPKTVVLLLYAALCTALYAPVEWLYSYLTGAHFGGLKTILTVALPNAALTGLFVWPFSALLQWAKTSRRDRL
;
A
#
# COMPACT_ATOMS: atom_id res chain seq x y z
N MET A 1 0.92 -10.61 -20.32
CA MET A 1 0.19 -9.34 -20.49
C MET A 1 -0.98 -9.18 -19.53
N LYS A 2 -1.96 -10.11 -19.45
CA LYS A 2 -3.16 -9.96 -18.58
C LYS A 2 -2.86 -9.54 -17.14
N ARG A 3 -1.88 -10.14 -16.45
CA ARG A 3 -1.53 -9.82 -15.06
C ARG A 3 -1.11 -8.36 -14.82
N TYR A 4 -0.40 -7.76 -15.79
CA TYR A 4 0.01 -6.35 -15.68
C TYR A 4 -1.16 -5.41 -15.99
N VAL A 5 -2.02 -5.79 -16.94
CA VAL A 5 -3.27 -5.07 -17.21
C VAL A 5 -4.18 -5.10 -15.98
N THR A 6 -4.31 -6.27 -15.33
CA THR A 6 -5.09 -6.37 -14.08
C THR A 6 -4.48 -5.54 -12.96
N LEU A 7 -3.14 -5.54 -12.83
CA LEU A 7 -2.45 -4.73 -11.83
C LEU A 7 -2.67 -3.22 -12.07
N THR A 8 -2.48 -2.76 -13.33
CA THR A 8 -2.71 -1.35 -13.69
C THR A 8 -4.16 -0.95 -13.47
N ALA A 9 -5.12 -1.78 -13.85
CA ALA A 9 -6.55 -1.51 -13.61
C ALA A 9 -6.86 -1.45 -12.11
N ALA A 10 -6.34 -2.38 -11.31
CA ALA A 10 -6.51 -2.38 -9.87
C ALA A 10 -5.84 -1.17 -9.21
N ALA A 11 -4.66 -0.78 -9.65
CA ALA A 11 -3.95 0.40 -9.13
C ALA A 11 -4.68 1.71 -9.48
N LEU A 12 -5.19 1.84 -10.70
CA LEU A 12 -5.99 3.01 -11.10
C LEU A 12 -7.31 3.11 -10.32
N LEU A 13 -7.99 1.97 -10.12
CA LEU A 13 -9.19 1.93 -9.29
C LEU A 13 -8.88 2.31 -7.84
N ALA A 14 -7.81 1.76 -7.28
CA ALA A 14 -7.37 2.07 -5.93
C ALA A 14 -6.99 3.54 -5.78
N LEU A 15 -6.28 4.12 -6.75
CA LEU A 15 -5.94 5.54 -6.78
C LEU A 15 -7.20 6.42 -6.81
N ALA A 16 -8.18 6.08 -7.66
CA ALA A 16 -9.43 6.84 -7.74
C ALA A 16 -10.23 6.76 -6.43
N LEU A 17 -10.27 5.58 -5.79
CA LEU A 17 -10.93 5.40 -4.51
C LEU A 17 -10.19 6.10 -3.37
N ASP A 18 -8.87 6.05 -3.32
CA ASP A 18 -8.07 6.76 -2.33
C ASP A 18 -8.25 8.27 -2.48
N ALA A 19 -8.24 8.80 -3.70
CA ALA A 19 -8.48 10.21 -3.98
C ALA A 19 -9.91 10.64 -3.59
N ALA A 20 -10.92 9.82 -3.87
CA ALA A 20 -12.30 10.09 -3.50
C ALA A 20 -12.56 9.97 -1.99
N ALA A 21 -11.91 9.03 -1.31
CA ALA A 21 -12.04 8.79 0.13
C ALA A 21 -11.37 9.88 0.98
N LEU A 22 -10.46 10.69 0.40
CA LEU A 22 -9.75 11.77 1.10
C LEU A 22 -10.67 12.82 1.73
N THR A 23 -11.92 12.89 1.30
CA THR A 23 -12.82 13.97 1.70
C THR A 23 -13.70 13.67 2.92
N ASN A 24 -14.01 12.40 3.25
CA ASN A 24 -15.13 12.14 4.16
C ASN A 24 -15.01 10.99 5.19
N LEU A 25 -13.92 10.24 5.26
CA LEU A 25 -13.82 9.09 6.16
C LEU A 25 -12.80 9.29 7.29
N ALA A 26 -13.22 9.05 8.53
CA ALA A 26 -12.33 9.10 9.71
C ALA A 26 -11.27 7.97 9.70
N VAL A 27 -11.60 6.83 9.08
CA VAL A 27 -10.69 5.69 8.91
C VAL A 27 -10.59 5.40 7.41
N ARG A 28 -9.36 5.42 6.87
CA ARG A 28 -9.10 5.31 5.42
C ARG A 28 -8.14 4.16 5.16
N PRO A 29 -8.58 3.07 4.51
CA PRO A 29 -7.63 2.09 4.00
C PRO A 29 -6.81 2.71 2.86
N TRP A 30 -5.51 2.52 2.87
CA TRP A 30 -4.63 2.93 1.75
C TRP A 30 -4.66 1.85 0.67
N LEU A 31 -5.67 1.92 -0.19
CA LEU A 31 -5.95 0.89 -1.20
C LEU A 31 -4.81 0.77 -2.23
N LEU A 32 -4.22 1.89 -2.60
CA LEU A 32 -3.08 1.91 -3.51
C LEU A 32 -1.85 1.23 -2.90
N LEU A 33 -1.58 1.46 -1.61
CA LEU A 33 -0.54 0.73 -0.88
C LEU A 33 -0.88 -0.76 -0.79
N ALA A 34 -2.14 -1.11 -0.52
CA ALA A 34 -2.59 -2.51 -0.50
C ALA A 34 -2.36 -3.20 -1.85
N THR A 35 -2.60 -2.51 -2.99
CA THR A 35 -2.32 -3.08 -4.32
C THR A 35 -0.82 -3.27 -4.56
N ALA A 36 0.03 -2.34 -4.12
CA ALA A 36 1.48 -2.46 -4.23
C ALA A 36 2.02 -3.62 -3.38
N LEU A 37 1.55 -3.78 -2.14
CA LEU A 37 1.91 -4.89 -1.26
C LEU A 37 1.41 -6.24 -1.82
N ALA A 38 0.19 -6.27 -2.38
CA ALA A 38 -0.35 -7.46 -3.04
C ALA A 38 0.46 -7.83 -4.30
N ALA A 39 0.93 -6.85 -5.07
CA ALA A 39 1.80 -7.09 -6.22
C ALA A 39 3.17 -7.65 -5.79
N CYS A 40 3.71 -7.21 -4.66
CA CYS A 40 4.93 -7.75 -4.07
C CYS A 40 4.76 -9.23 -3.70
N ALA A 41 3.62 -9.60 -3.11
CA ALA A 41 3.33 -10.97 -2.69
C ALA A 41 2.96 -11.91 -3.83
N ALA A 42 2.21 -11.44 -4.84
CA ALA A 42 1.62 -12.28 -5.89
C ALA A 42 2.39 -12.30 -7.20
N LEU A 43 3.09 -11.23 -7.55
CA LEU A 43 3.79 -11.07 -8.83
C LEU A 43 5.31 -11.04 -8.66
N ASN A 44 5.86 -9.87 -8.52
CA ASN A 44 7.29 -9.63 -8.32
C ASN A 44 7.53 -8.24 -7.68
N VAL A 45 8.71 -8.09 -7.09
CA VAL A 45 9.10 -6.84 -6.42
C VAL A 45 9.20 -5.65 -7.37
N GLN A 46 9.59 -5.86 -8.62
CA GLN A 46 9.72 -4.77 -9.59
C GLN A 46 8.37 -4.11 -9.91
N SER A 47 7.32 -4.93 -10.13
CA SER A 47 5.97 -4.40 -10.34
C SER A 47 5.42 -3.71 -9.09
N ALA A 48 5.73 -4.20 -7.90
CA ALA A 48 5.37 -3.57 -6.64
C ALA A 48 6.04 -2.19 -6.46
N ILE A 49 7.34 -2.11 -6.72
CA ILE A 49 8.12 -0.86 -6.66
C ILE A 49 7.56 0.16 -7.65
N LEU A 50 7.30 -0.24 -8.90
CA LEU A 50 6.71 0.66 -9.90
C LEU A 50 5.32 1.15 -9.48
N THR A 51 4.47 0.27 -8.96
CA THR A 51 3.13 0.64 -8.48
C THR A 51 3.22 1.60 -7.28
N ALA A 52 4.12 1.34 -6.34
CA ALA A 52 4.34 2.18 -5.17
C ALA A 52 4.86 3.57 -5.56
N LEU A 53 5.86 3.61 -6.45
CA LEU A 53 6.48 4.87 -6.89
C LEU A 53 5.50 5.72 -7.69
N LEU A 54 4.99 5.18 -8.79
CA LEU A 54 4.10 5.94 -9.69
C LEU A 54 2.79 6.29 -9.00
N GLY A 55 2.19 5.33 -8.29
CA GLY A 55 0.94 5.57 -7.58
C GLY A 55 1.10 6.56 -6.43
N GLY A 56 2.17 6.46 -5.64
CA GLY A 56 2.46 7.41 -4.57
C GLY A 56 2.68 8.84 -5.08
N LEU A 57 3.45 8.99 -6.18
CA LEU A 57 3.66 10.30 -6.81
C LEU A 57 2.35 10.89 -7.37
N MET A 58 1.51 10.07 -8.00
CA MET A 58 0.20 10.51 -8.48
C MET A 58 -0.70 10.95 -7.33
N LEU A 59 -0.71 10.20 -6.23
CA LEU A 59 -1.50 10.55 -5.06
C LEU A 59 -1.02 11.86 -4.44
N ASP A 60 0.29 12.05 -4.29
CA ASP A 60 0.87 13.32 -3.80
C ASP A 60 0.48 14.50 -4.69
N ALA A 61 0.52 14.33 -6.01
CA ALA A 61 0.14 15.35 -6.96
C ALA A 61 -1.37 15.70 -6.90
N MET A 62 -2.23 14.70 -6.67
CA MET A 62 -3.68 14.89 -6.58
C MET A 62 -4.11 15.53 -5.25
N CYS A 63 -3.39 15.24 -4.17
CA CYS A 63 -3.78 15.65 -2.82
C CYS A 63 -3.12 16.94 -2.35
N ASN A 64 -2.38 17.64 -3.21
CA ASN A 64 -1.56 18.80 -2.84
C ASN A 64 -0.64 18.54 -1.63
N SER A 65 -0.30 17.28 -1.41
CA SER A 65 0.66 16.88 -0.40
C SER A 65 2.09 17.11 -0.89
N TYR A 66 3.04 16.94 -0.02
CA TYR A 66 4.45 17.11 -0.36
C TYR A 66 4.89 16.04 -1.36
N LEU A 67 5.27 16.48 -2.54
CA LEU A 67 5.63 15.61 -3.66
C LEU A 67 6.74 14.62 -3.25
N GLY A 68 6.41 13.34 -3.33
CA GLY A 68 7.34 12.24 -3.06
C GLY A 68 7.28 11.63 -1.65
N LEU A 69 6.59 12.26 -0.68
CA LEU A 69 6.51 11.72 0.68
C LEU A 69 5.74 10.39 0.70
N THR A 70 4.56 10.36 0.09
CA THR A 70 3.74 9.14 0.00
C THR A 70 4.45 8.06 -0.81
N ALA A 71 5.09 8.44 -1.91
CA ALA A 71 5.88 7.52 -2.72
C ALA A 71 7.05 6.90 -1.93
N ALA A 72 7.77 7.70 -1.14
CA ALA A 72 8.87 7.22 -0.29
C ALA A 72 8.37 6.24 0.79
N CYS A 73 7.25 6.57 1.46
CA CYS A 73 6.63 5.68 2.45
C CYS A 73 6.16 4.36 1.84
N TYR A 74 5.57 4.40 0.65
CA TYR A 74 5.11 3.21 -0.05
C TYR A 74 6.28 2.33 -0.50
N LEU A 75 7.35 2.93 -1.02
CA LEU A 75 8.58 2.21 -1.37
C LEU A 75 9.21 1.54 -0.15
N LEU A 76 9.28 2.24 0.98
CA LEU A 76 9.80 1.70 2.22
C LEU A 76 8.96 0.51 2.68
N SER A 77 7.63 0.62 2.68
CA SER A 77 6.71 -0.45 3.05
C SER A 77 6.85 -1.68 2.14
N VAL A 78 6.94 -1.48 0.83
CA VAL A 78 7.14 -2.57 -0.15
C VAL A 78 8.51 -3.23 0.05
N SER A 79 9.56 -2.45 0.30
CA SER A 79 10.93 -2.98 0.51
C SER A 79 11.01 -3.83 1.77
N VAL A 80 10.42 -3.35 2.88
CA VAL A 80 10.37 -4.10 4.14
C VAL A 80 9.55 -5.39 3.97
N LEU A 81 8.38 -5.31 3.33
CA LEU A 81 7.57 -6.50 3.07
C LEU A 81 8.32 -7.52 2.21
N TRP A 82 9.01 -7.07 1.16
CA TRP A 82 9.80 -7.96 0.31
C TRP A 82 10.88 -8.70 1.09
N LEU A 83 11.63 -7.99 1.95
CA LEU A 83 12.65 -8.59 2.81
C LEU A 83 12.05 -9.65 3.77
N LEU A 84 10.89 -9.36 4.34
CA LEU A 84 10.20 -10.29 5.23
C LEU A 84 9.70 -11.55 4.51
N ILE A 85 9.16 -11.40 3.29
CA ILE A 85 8.69 -12.51 2.46
C ILE A 85 9.87 -13.38 2.02
N GLN A 86 10.96 -12.76 1.56
CA GLN A 86 12.14 -13.47 1.08
C GLN A 86 12.75 -14.35 2.16
N LYS A 87 12.74 -13.89 3.42
CA LYS A 87 13.32 -14.61 4.55
C LYS A 87 12.43 -15.74 5.07
N ASN A 88 11.12 -15.59 5.09
CA ASN A 88 10.22 -16.44 5.88
C ASN A 88 9.17 -17.22 5.09
N HIS A 89 8.97 -16.97 3.78
CA HIS A 89 7.89 -17.57 2.96
C HIS A 89 6.55 -17.68 3.71
N PRO A 90 5.96 -16.57 4.16
CA PRO A 90 4.88 -16.56 5.14
C PRO A 90 3.59 -17.19 4.58
N LYS A 91 2.82 -17.87 5.44
CA LYS A 91 1.44 -18.25 5.15
C LYS A 91 0.58 -16.98 5.01
N THR A 92 -0.58 -17.09 4.37
CA THR A 92 -1.48 -15.96 4.06
C THR A 92 -1.76 -15.05 5.26
N VAL A 93 -2.06 -15.63 6.43
CA VAL A 93 -2.35 -14.84 7.65
C VAL A 93 -1.13 -14.04 8.11
N VAL A 94 0.05 -14.64 8.08
CA VAL A 94 1.31 -13.96 8.45
C VAL A 94 1.65 -12.87 7.44
N LEU A 95 1.34 -13.09 6.16
CA LEU A 95 1.49 -12.07 5.13
C LEU A 95 0.62 -10.84 5.41
N LEU A 96 -0.65 -11.03 5.83
CA LEU A 96 -1.54 -9.93 6.19
C LEU A 96 -1.01 -9.15 7.40
N LEU A 97 -0.48 -9.85 8.41
CA LEU A 97 0.14 -9.20 9.57
C LEU A 97 1.39 -8.40 9.17
N TYR A 98 2.23 -8.95 8.30
CA TYR A 98 3.39 -8.22 7.77
C TYR A 98 2.97 -7.00 6.96
N ALA A 99 1.94 -7.12 6.13
CA ALA A 99 1.41 -5.99 5.37
C ALA A 99 0.87 -4.90 6.31
N ALA A 100 0.10 -5.25 7.35
CA ALA A 100 -0.38 -4.31 8.35
C ALA A 100 0.78 -3.64 9.11
N LEU A 101 1.82 -4.39 9.48
CA LEU A 101 3.01 -3.84 10.12
C LEU A 101 3.75 -2.86 9.20
N CYS A 102 3.93 -3.20 7.93
CA CYS A 102 4.56 -2.32 6.94
C CYS A 102 3.78 -1.03 6.73
N THR A 103 2.44 -1.10 6.72
CA THR A 103 1.60 0.09 6.61
C THR A 103 1.66 0.94 7.87
N ALA A 104 1.82 0.34 9.05
CA ALA A 104 1.99 1.08 10.30
C ALA A 104 3.27 1.95 10.32
N LEU A 105 4.27 1.63 9.49
CA LEU A 105 5.48 2.45 9.34
C LEU A 105 5.19 3.82 8.71
N TYR A 106 4.06 3.98 8.03
CA TYR A 106 3.67 5.27 7.47
C TYR A 106 3.47 6.34 8.54
N ALA A 107 2.84 5.99 9.67
CA ALA A 107 2.50 6.93 10.72
C ALA A 107 3.72 7.62 11.38
N PRO A 108 4.79 6.92 11.80
CA PRO A 108 5.96 7.57 12.36
C PRO A 108 6.73 8.42 11.32
N VAL A 109 6.71 8.05 10.04
CA VAL A 109 7.36 8.84 8.98
C VAL A 109 6.58 10.13 8.76
N GLU A 110 5.26 10.08 8.67
CA GLU A 110 4.40 11.25 8.55
C GLU A 110 4.52 12.16 9.77
N TRP A 111 4.58 11.60 10.98
CA TRP A 111 4.79 12.36 12.20
C TRP A 111 6.14 13.06 12.21
N LEU A 112 7.22 12.35 11.89
CA LEU A 112 8.57 12.92 11.82
C LEU A 112 8.64 14.05 10.82
N TYR A 113 8.04 13.86 9.65
CA TYR A 113 7.98 14.88 8.63
C TYR A 113 7.21 16.13 9.10
N SER A 114 6.04 15.95 9.72
CA SER A 114 5.24 17.04 10.30
C SER A 114 6.02 17.81 11.36
N TYR A 115 6.76 17.09 12.21
CA TYR A 115 7.60 17.68 13.24
C TYR A 115 8.72 18.55 12.62
N LEU A 116 9.39 18.04 11.58
CA LEU A 116 10.48 18.76 10.90
C LEU A 116 9.99 19.98 10.12
N THR A 117 8.78 19.96 9.59
CA THR A 117 8.20 21.06 8.82
C THR A 117 7.46 22.10 9.69
N GLY A 118 7.36 21.85 11.00
CA GLY A 118 6.63 22.73 11.91
C GLY A 118 5.10 22.68 11.75
N ALA A 119 4.58 21.73 10.98
CA ALA A 119 3.16 21.50 10.88
C ALA A 119 2.66 20.86 12.19
N HIS A 120 1.79 21.56 12.93
CA HIS A 120 1.21 21.06 14.17
C HIS A 120 0.15 20.00 13.88
N PHE A 121 0.58 18.78 13.59
CA PHE A 121 -0.30 17.62 13.65
C PHE A 121 -0.50 17.22 15.12
N GLY A 122 -1.72 16.75 15.44
CA GLY A 122 -2.06 16.30 16.79
C GLY A 122 -1.03 15.35 17.39
N GLY A 123 -0.97 15.27 18.71
CA GLY A 123 0.06 14.50 19.42
C GLY A 123 0.11 13.03 18.97
N LEU A 124 1.19 12.34 19.31
CA LEU A 124 1.46 10.93 19.00
C LEU A 124 0.23 10.01 19.22
N LYS A 125 -0.59 10.31 20.23
CA LYS A 125 -1.83 9.59 20.52
C LYS A 125 -2.84 9.68 19.36
N THR A 126 -3.02 10.85 18.76
CA THR A 126 -3.95 11.07 17.64
C THR A 126 -3.47 10.30 16.40
N ILE A 127 -2.18 10.32 16.14
CA ILE A 127 -1.58 9.56 15.01
C ILE A 127 -1.81 8.07 15.20
N LEU A 128 -1.53 7.53 16.39
CA LEU A 128 -1.73 6.12 16.67
C LEU A 128 -3.20 5.69 16.59
N THR A 129 -4.14 6.51 17.07
CA THR A 129 -5.58 6.19 17.02
C THR A 129 -6.13 6.15 15.60
N VAL A 130 -5.54 6.89 14.65
CA VAL A 130 -5.95 6.88 13.23
C VAL A 130 -5.13 5.88 12.43
N ALA A 131 -3.83 5.78 12.66
CA ALA A 131 -2.94 4.96 11.86
C ALA A 131 -3.16 3.45 12.08
N LEU A 132 -3.43 3.01 13.31
CA LEU A 132 -3.64 1.59 13.60
C LEU A 132 -4.86 1.00 12.87
N PRO A 133 -6.08 1.57 12.93
CA PRO A 133 -7.19 1.05 12.16
C PRO A 133 -6.97 1.15 10.65
N ASN A 134 -6.33 2.22 10.16
CA ASN A 134 -6.00 2.35 8.74
C ASN A 134 -5.03 1.24 8.29
N ALA A 135 -3.99 0.95 9.08
CA ALA A 135 -3.04 -0.11 8.80
C ALA A 135 -3.70 -1.50 8.81
N ALA A 136 -4.57 -1.76 9.78
CA ALA A 136 -5.30 -3.02 9.87
C ALA A 136 -6.22 -3.23 8.66
N LEU A 137 -6.99 -2.20 8.27
CA LEU A 137 -7.84 -2.25 7.08
C LEU A 137 -7.02 -2.41 5.80
N THR A 138 -5.93 -1.66 5.65
CA THR A 138 -5.05 -1.78 4.49
C THR A 138 -4.48 -3.19 4.39
N GLY A 139 -4.01 -3.76 5.50
CA GLY A 139 -3.56 -5.15 5.57
C GLY A 139 -4.64 -6.14 5.12
N LEU A 140 -5.89 -5.94 5.57
CA LEU A 140 -7.03 -6.79 5.18
C LEU A 140 -7.28 -6.72 3.66
N PHE A 141 -7.17 -5.55 3.03
CA PHE A 141 -7.35 -5.39 1.59
C PHE A 141 -6.24 -6.02 0.74
N VAL A 142 -5.06 -6.30 1.30
CA VAL A 142 -4.00 -7.02 0.59
C VAL A 142 -4.46 -8.41 0.15
N TRP A 143 -5.32 -9.08 0.94
CA TRP A 143 -5.80 -10.42 0.60
C TRP A 143 -6.63 -10.46 -0.69
N PRO A 144 -7.74 -9.71 -0.86
CA PRO A 144 -8.51 -9.74 -2.10
C PRO A 144 -7.70 -9.28 -3.32
N PHE A 145 -6.82 -8.27 -3.17
CA PHE A 145 -5.95 -7.86 -4.27
C PHE A 145 -4.92 -8.94 -4.64
N SER A 146 -4.33 -9.62 -3.66
CA SER A 146 -3.41 -10.73 -3.93
C SER A 146 -4.12 -11.92 -4.59
N ALA A 147 -5.33 -12.25 -4.16
CA ALA A 147 -6.16 -13.30 -4.77
C ALA A 147 -6.51 -12.94 -6.22
N LEU A 148 -6.91 -11.70 -6.49
CA LEU A 148 -7.19 -11.21 -7.84
C LEU A 148 -5.96 -11.32 -8.76
N LEU A 149 -4.78 -10.92 -8.28
CA LEU A 149 -3.55 -10.99 -9.05
C LEU A 149 -3.08 -12.43 -9.27
N GLN A 150 -3.25 -13.32 -8.29
CA GLN A 150 -2.97 -14.75 -8.44
C GLN A 150 -3.91 -15.41 -9.42
N TRP A 151 -5.20 -15.11 -9.37
CA TRP A 151 -6.18 -15.59 -10.36
C TRP A 151 -5.80 -15.18 -11.79
N ALA A 152 -5.40 -13.93 -11.98
CA ALA A 152 -4.92 -13.44 -13.28
C ALA A 152 -3.62 -14.14 -13.75
N LYS A 153 -2.85 -14.73 -12.80
CA LYS A 153 -1.63 -15.50 -13.09
C LYS A 153 -1.95 -16.95 -13.49
N THR A 154 -2.88 -17.63 -12.80
CA THR A 154 -3.24 -19.04 -13.02
C THR A 154 -4.05 -19.26 -14.29
N SER A 155 -4.90 -18.33 -14.68
CA SER A 155 -5.70 -18.38 -15.92
C SER A 155 -4.91 -18.59 -17.23
N ARG A 156 -3.58 -18.62 -17.17
CA ARG A 156 -2.70 -18.92 -18.31
C ARG A 156 -2.19 -20.37 -18.33
N ARG A 157 -2.19 -21.04 -17.16
CA ARG A 157 -1.65 -22.42 -17.06
C ARG A 157 -2.62 -23.45 -17.61
N ASP A 158 -3.91 -23.13 -17.61
CA ASP A 158 -4.98 -24.04 -18.06
C ASP A 158 -5.27 -23.96 -19.56
N ARG A 159 -4.48 -23.18 -20.33
CA ARG A 159 -4.65 -22.99 -21.79
C ARG A 159 -3.44 -23.47 -22.62
N LEU A 160 -2.50 -24.16 -22.01
CA LEU A 160 -1.37 -24.83 -22.67
C LEU A 160 -1.43 -26.34 -22.36
#